data_b0d24b6eb13efc8238d7a0820cebd59b
#
_entry.id   b0d24b6eb13efc8238d7a0820cebd59b
#
_cell.length_a   1.000
_cell.length_b   1.000
_cell.length_c   1.000
_cell.angle_alpha   90.00
_cell.angle_beta   90.00
_cell.angle_gamma   90.00
#
_symmetry.space_group_name_H-M   'P 1'
#
loop_
_entity.id
_entity.type
_entity.pdbx_description
1 polymer ?
#
loop_
_entity_poly.entity_id
_entity_poly.type
_entity_poly.pdbx_seq_one_letter_code
_entity_poly.pdbx_strand_id
1 'polypeptide(L)'
;MKLVTTSRNWSKMAPEYIPGRCNIGRRGRAIRLTTGVVLIGLSIIFEIFALKPSNHLVRLGLAFPFYIGILACLEGSMSFCVLHSSRATYDLHEPRGFASKKSDTLEKVGSEDWKKLDRRKALRMHLEALSGAVLLALLLALT
;
A
#
# COMPACT_ATOMS: atom_id res chain seq x y z
N MET A 1 13.93 44.30 -20.25
CA MET A 1 12.90 43.31 -19.87
C MET A 1 13.53 41.93 -19.93
N LYS A 2 14.05 41.39 -18.80
CA LYS A 2 14.73 40.08 -18.75
C LYS A 2 13.68 39.02 -18.49
N LEU A 3 13.42 38.17 -19.49
CA LEU A 3 12.64 36.95 -19.35
C LEU A 3 13.42 35.96 -18.46
N VAL A 4 13.00 35.81 -17.22
CA VAL A 4 13.48 34.72 -16.33
C VAL A 4 12.82 33.45 -16.78
N THR A 5 13.51 32.70 -17.60
CA THR A 5 13.13 31.33 -17.97
C THR A 5 13.42 30.43 -16.76
N THR A 6 12.44 30.26 -15.88
CA THR A 6 12.50 29.26 -14.81
C THR A 6 12.28 27.90 -15.45
N SER A 7 13.37 27.25 -15.89
CA SER A 7 13.34 25.81 -16.20
C SER A 7 13.06 25.07 -14.90
N ARG A 8 11.78 24.78 -14.64
CA ARG A 8 11.37 23.89 -13.56
C ARG A 8 11.92 22.49 -13.85
N ASN A 9 12.99 22.16 -13.17
CA ASN A 9 13.64 20.84 -13.25
C ASN A 9 12.77 19.82 -12.51
N TRP A 10 11.79 19.26 -13.20
CA TRP A 10 10.83 18.26 -12.68
C TRP A 10 11.51 17.00 -12.12
N SER A 11 12.75 16.74 -12.52
CA SER A 11 13.52 15.57 -12.06
C SER A 11 14.04 15.68 -10.63
N LYS A 12 13.99 16.88 -10.01
CA LYS A 12 14.51 17.17 -8.66
C LYS A 12 13.44 17.49 -7.63
N MET A 13 12.16 17.46 -7.99
CA MET A 13 11.11 17.59 -6.96
C MET A 13 11.06 16.30 -6.17
N ALA A 14 11.56 16.35 -4.93
CA ALA A 14 11.26 15.31 -3.94
C ALA A 14 9.74 15.15 -3.83
N PRO A 15 9.22 13.94 -3.71
CA PRO A 15 7.79 13.74 -3.51
C PRO A 15 7.36 14.52 -2.26
N GLU A 16 6.32 15.33 -2.39
CA GLU A 16 5.76 16.13 -1.29
C GLU A 16 4.65 15.33 -0.60
N TYR A 17 4.59 15.42 0.74
CA TYR A 17 3.50 14.85 1.50
C TYR A 17 2.19 15.57 1.17
N ILE A 18 1.18 14.81 0.76
CA ILE A 18 -0.16 15.33 0.47
C ILE A 18 -1.17 14.58 1.37
N PRO A 19 -1.83 15.26 2.33
CA PRO A 19 -2.79 14.63 3.23
C PRO A 19 -3.89 13.86 2.49
N GLY A 20 -4.13 12.61 2.88
CA GLY A 20 -5.11 11.74 2.24
C GLY A 20 -4.74 11.26 0.82
N ARG A 21 -3.54 11.58 0.30
CA ARG A 21 -3.11 11.19 -1.05
C ARG A 21 -1.78 10.48 -1.10
N CYS A 22 -0.72 11.06 -0.52
CA CYS A 22 0.64 10.55 -0.65
C CYS A 22 1.37 10.65 0.68
N ASN A 23 1.80 9.52 1.24
CA ASN A 23 2.60 9.44 2.46
C ASN A 23 3.80 8.49 2.37
N ILE A 24 4.07 7.93 1.16
CA ILE A 24 5.22 7.06 0.89
C ILE A 24 5.93 7.44 -0.41
N GLY A 25 7.25 7.25 -0.44
CA GLY A 25 8.11 7.49 -1.59
C GLY A 25 8.02 6.40 -2.68
N ARG A 26 8.76 6.60 -3.78
CA ARG A 26 8.75 5.71 -4.95
C ARG A 26 9.16 4.27 -4.63
N ARG A 27 10.20 4.10 -3.79
CA ARG A 27 10.70 2.78 -3.42
C ARG A 27 9.68 2.01 -2.56
N GLY A 28 9.04 2.68 -1.59
CA GLY A 28 7.99 2.09 -0.77
C GLY A 28 6.78 1.64 -1.59
N ARG A 29 6.44 2.40 -2.61
CA ARG A 29 5.41 2.01 -3.59
C ARG A 29 5.78 0.72 -4.32
N ALA A 30 7.00 0.67 -4.88
CA ALA A 30 7.47 -0.48 -5.65
C ALA A 30 7.48 -1.75 -4.78
N ILE A 31 8.05 -1.66 -3.56
CA ILE A 31 8.10 -2.79 -2.62
C ILE A 31 6.70 -3.31 -2.32
N ARG A 32 5.74 -2.42 -2.00
CA ARG A 32 4.35 -2.84 -1.67
C ARG A 32 3.64 -3.45 -2.85
N LEU A 33 3.76 -2.84 -4.02
CA LEU A 33 3.15 -3.37 -5.24
C LEU A 33 3.69 -4.76 -5.55
N THR A 34 5.01 -4.94 -5.55
CA THR A 34 5.65 -6.23 -5.79
C THR A 34 5.24 -7.27 -4.75
N THR A 35 5.29 -6.91 -3.45
CA THR A 35 4.88 -7.81 -2.37
C THR A 35 3.41 -8.21 -2.51
N GLY A 36 2.53 -7.27 -2.83
CA GLY A 36 1.11 -7.53 -3.01
C GLY A 36 0.85 -8.50 -4.16
N VAL A 37 1.46 -8.26 -5.33
CA VAL A 37 1.34 -9.14 -6.51
C VAL A 37 1.88 -10.54 -6.22
N VAL A 38 3.05 -10.64 -5.59
CA VAL A 38 3.65 -11.94 -5.22
C VAL A 38 2.76 -12.69 -4.25
N LEU A 39 2.23 -12.03 -3.22
CA LEU A 39 1.39 -12.67 -2.22
C LEU A 39 0.07 -13.18 -2.82
N ILE A 40 -0.58 -12.41 -3.68
CA ILE A 40 -1.78 -12.85 -4.40
C ILE A 40 -1.45 -14.03 -5.30
N GLY A 41 -0.38 -13.97 -6.07
CA GLY A 41 0.06 -15.05 -6.97
C GLY A 41 0.34 -16.34 -6.22
N LEU A 42 1.09 -16.27 -5.10
CA LEU A 42 1.36 -17.44 -4.25
C LEU A 42 0.08 -18.02 -3.64
N SER A 43 -0.88 -17.18 -3.25
CA SER A 43 -2.17 -17.64 -2.71
C SER A 43 -2.99 -18.39 -3.75
N ILE A 44 -3.00 -17.93 -5.00
CA ILE A 44 -3.67 -18.62 -6.12
C ILE A 44 -2.97 -19.93 -6.44
N ILE A 45 -1.64 -19.95 -6.49
CA ILE A 45 -0.86 -21.18 -6.71
C ILE A 45 -1.15 -22.20 -5.59
N PHE A 46 -1.16 -21.75 -4.34
CA PHE A 46 -1.48 -22.62 -3.20
C PHE A 46 -2.89 -23.20 -3.31
N GLU A 47 -3.88 -22.39 -3.72
CA GLU A 47 -5.24 -22.87 -3.98
C GLU A 47 -5.25 -24.00 -5.00
N ILE A 48 -4.62 -23.81 -6.14
CA ILE A 48 -4.65 -24.76 -7.27
C ILE A 48 -3.95 -26.07 -6.92
N PHE A 49 -2.80 -26.01 -6.24
CA PHE A 49 -1.93 -27.19 -6.05
C PHE A 49 -2.08 -27.88 -4.70
N ALA A 50 -2.47 -27.15 -3.65
CA ALA A 50 -2.47 -27.68 -2.29
C ALA A 50 -3.86 -27.97 -1.74
N LEU A 51 -4.89 -27.26 -2.21
CA LEU A 51 -6.25 -27.44 -1.68
C LEU A 51 -7.07 -28.41 -2.53
N LYS A 52 -7.61 -29.44 -1.85
CA LYS A 52 -8.59 -30.35 -2.47
C LYS A 52 -9.96 -29.66 -2.56
N PRO A 53 -10.78 -29.95 -3.59
CA PRO A 53 -12.09 -29.33 -3.79
C PRO A 53 -13.04 -29.41 -2.59
N SER A 54 -12.86 -30.40 -1.72
CA SER A 54 -13.75 -30.63 -0.56
C SER A 54 -13.55 -29.71 0.64
N ASN A 55 -12.51 -28.88 0.66
CA ASN A 55 -12.17 -28.07 1.84
C ASN A 55 -12.58 -26.59 1.70
N HIS A 56 -13.88 -26.32 1.56
CA HIS A 56 -14.41 -24.96 1.40
C HIS A 56 -14.02 -24.02 2.55
N LEU A 57 -13.93 -24.50 3.81
CA LEU A 57 -13.52 -23.67 4.95
C LEU A 57 -12.07 -23.23 4.85
N VAL A 58 -11.17 -24.09 4.38
CA VAL A 58 -9.77 -23.74 4.17
C VAL A 58 -9.63 -22.72 3.04
N ARG A 59 -10.43 -22.86 1.97
CA ARG A 59 -10.49 -21.89 0.87
C ARG A 59 -10.93 -20.51 1.33
N LEU A 60 -11.93 -20.44 2.21
CA LEU A 60 -12.33 -19.15 2.82
C LEU A 60 -11.20 -18.51 3.64
N GLY A 61 -10.31 -19.34 4.22
CA GLY A 61 -9.11 -18.85 4.92
C GLY A 61 -8.15 -18.08 4.02
N LEU A 62 -8.19 -18.29 2.70
CA LEU A 62 -7.42 -17.51 1.73
C LEU A 62 -7.86 -16.03 1.65
N ALA A 63 -9.02 -15.68 2.18
CA ALA A 63 -9.42 -14.27 2.29
C ALA A 63 -8.38 -13.43 3.03
N PHE A 64 -7.66 -14.01 4.01
CA PHE A 64 -6.64 -13.30 4.78
C PHE A 64 -5.41 -12.93 3.93
N PRO A 65 -4.71 -13.86 3.25
CA PRO A 65 -3.59 -13.49 2.38
C PRO A 65 -4.04 -12.64 1.18
N PHE A 66 -5.22 -12.84 0.63
CA PHE A 66 -5.77 -11.96 -0.41
C PHE A 66 -5.98 -10.54 0.12
N TYR A 67 -6.53 -10.39 1.32
CA TYR A 67 -6.70 -9.07 1.94
C TYR A 67 -5.35 -8.33 2.08
N ILE A 68 -4.31 -9.00 2.60
CA ILE A 68 -2.98 -8.39 2.74
C ILE A 68 -2.40 -8.05 1.36
N GLY A 69 -2.51 -8.96 0.40
CA GLY A 69 -2.01 -8.77 -0.96
C GLY A 69 -2.71 -7.61 -1.68
N ILE A 70 -4.03 -7.54 -1.64
CA ILE A 70 -4.81 -6.45 -2.24
C ILE A 70 -4.51 -5.12 -1.55
N LEU A 71 -4.44 -5.10 -0.20
CA LEU A 71 -4.09 -3.90 0.55
C LEU A 71 -2.70 -3.38 0.15
N ALA A 72 -1.71 -4.26 0.05
CA ALA A 72 -0.36 -3.89 -0.38
C ALA A 72 -0.34 -3.35 -1.83
N CYS A 73 -1.12 -3.93 -2.74
CA CYS A 73 -1.29 -3.40 -4.10
C CYS A 73 -1.94 -2.01 -4.10
N LEU A 74 -2.97 -1.79 -3.29
CA LEU A 74 -3.60 -0.47 -3.14
C LEU A 74 -2.64 0.56 -2.56
N GLU A 75 -1.86 0.20 -1.52
CA GLU A 75 -0.84 1.08 -0.95
C GLU A 75 0.22 1.48 -1.99
N GLY A 76 0.70 0.52 -2.78
CA GLY A 76 1.67 0.78 -3.84
C GLY A 76 1.12 1.63 -4.97
N SER A 77 -0.11 1.37 -5.45
CA SER A 77 -0.75 2.11 -6.54
C SER A 77 -1.14 3.54 -6.13
N MET A 78 -1.68 3.70 -4.92
CA MET A 78 -2.15 4.99 -4.41
C MET A 78 -1.08 5.84 -3.73
N SER A 79 0.18 5.38 -3.65
CA SER A 79 1.27 6.07 -2.94
C SER A 79 0.96 6.33 -1.45
N PHE A 80 0.18 5.45 -0.83
CA PHE A 80 -0.35 5.67 0.50
C PHE A 80 -0.22 4.43 1.37
N CYS A 81 0.38 4.57 2.55
CA CYS A 81 0.54 3.49 3.52
C CYS A 81 -0.42 3.66 4.69
N VAL A 82 -1.24 2.66 4.93
CA VAL A 82 -2.20 2.63 6.02
C VAL A 82 -1.50 2.64 7.38
N LEU A 83 -0.36 1.95 7.50
CA LEU A 83 0.42 1.91 8.73
C LEU A 83 1.02 3.28 9.09
N HIS A 84 1.49 4.06 8.11
CA HIS A 84 1.94 5.43 8.34
C HIS A 84 0.78 6.33 8.78
N SER A 85 -0.39 6.17 8.16
CA SER A 85 -1.59 6.89 8.55
C SER A 85 -2.00 6.61 10.01
N SER A 86 -1.97 5.35 10.45
CA SER A 86 -2.33 4.97 11.83
C SER A 86 -1.38 5.57 12.87
N ARG A 87 -0.10 5.72 12.51
CA ARG A 87 0.96 6.32 13.37
C ARG A 87 1.10 7.82 13.21
N ALA A 88 0.28 8.47 12.35
CA ALA A 88 0.39 9.87 11.98
C ALA A 88 1.80 10.26 11.52
N THR A 89 2.39 9.45 10.65
CA THR A 89 3.74 9.62 10.09
C THR A 89 3.72 9.52 8.57
N TYR A 90 4.77 10.02 7.92
CA TYR A 90 5.00 9.80 6.49
C TYR A 90 6.49 9.60 6.21
N ASP A 91 6.81 8.91 5.12
CA ASP A 91 8.19 8.62 4.70
C ASP A 91 8.28 8.77 3.18
N LEU A 92 8.73 9.93 2.75
CA LEU A 92 8.92 10.27 1.34
C LEU A 92 10.36 10.09 0.87
N HIS A 93 11.31 10.12 1.83
CA HIS A 93 12.75 10.03 1.60
C HIS A 93 13.25 8.70 2.15
N GLU A 94 13.07 7.65 1.38
CA GLU A 94 13.57 6.34 1.81
C GLU A 94 15.09 6.26 1.78
N PRO A 95 15.69 5.67 2.84
CA PRO A 95 17.15 5.53 2.94
C PRO A 95 17.71 4.73 1.76
N ARG A 96 18.81 5.22 1.20
CA ARG A 96 19.55 4.55 0.13
C ARG A 96 20.48 3.51 0.75
N GLY A 97 20.03 2.26 0.89
CA GLY A 97 20.87 1.13 1.28
C GLY A 97 20.39 0.34 2.50
N PHE A 98 20.94 -0.85 2.67
CA PHE A 98 20.62 -1.78 3.76
C PHE A 98 21.02 -1.25 5.17
N ALA A 99 21.94 -0.29 5.26
CA ALA A 99 22.50 0.20 6.51
C ALA A 99 21.86 1.50 7.03
N SER A 100 21.00 2.18 6.27
CA SER A 100 20.42 3.43 6.74
C SER A 100 19.20 3.15 7.63
N LYS A 101 19.21 3.72 8.83
CA LYS A 101 18.12 3.59 9.80
C LYS A 101 16.85 4.24 9.25
N LYS A 102 15.78 3.46 9.15
CA LYS A 102 14.44 3.90 8.74
C LYS A 102 13.89 5.04 9.61
N SER A 103 14.44 5.26 10.80
CA SER A 103 14.04 6.32 11.72
C SER A 103 14.40 7.73 11.27
N ASP A 104 15.42 7.88 10.41
CA ASP A 104 15.97 9.19 10.08
C ASP A 104 15.18 9.91 8.97
N THR A 105 14.29 9.18 8.27
CA THR A 105 13.44 9.71 7.20
C THR A 105 11.97 9.83 7.56
N LEU A 106 11.61 9.36 8.78
CA LEU A 106 10.24 9.31 9.24
C LEU A 106 9.82 10.66 9.84
N GLU A 107 8.89 11.34 9.18
CA GLU A 107 8.37 12.61 9.64
C GLU A 107 6.95 12.45 10.24
N LYS A 108 6.58 13.34 11.18
CA LYS A 108 5.27 13.34 11.84
C LYS A 108 4.31 14.30 11.17
N VAL A 109 3.06 13.89 11.04
CA VAL A 109 1.98 14.75 10.57
C VAL A 109 1.61 15.76 11.67
N GLY A 110 1.80 17.05 11.41
CA GLY A 110 1.61 18.10 12.41
C GLY A 110 0.15 18.49 12.66
N SER A 111 -0.71 18.46 11.63
CA SER A 111 -2.10 18.93 11.74
C SER A 111 -3.08 17.80 12.05
N GLU A 112 -4.02 18.03 12.98
CA GLU A 112 -5.09 17.08 13.30
C GLU A 112 -6.05 16.85 12.13
N ASP A 113 -6.31 17.86 11.33
CA ASP A 113 -7.18 17.72 10.15
C ASP A 113 -6.52 16.84 9.08
N TRP A 114 -5.21 16.94 8.91
CA TRP A 114 -4.45 16.06 8.03
C TRP A 114 -4.47 14.61 8.50
N LYS A 115 -4.34 14.38 9.80
CA LYS A 115 -4.47 13.03 10.40
C LYS A 115 -5.85 12.44 10.16
N LYS A 116 -6.93 13.25 10.23
CA LYS A 116 -8.29 12.81 9.93
C LYS A 116 -8.44 12.40 8.47
N LEU A 117 -7.87 13.18 7.52
CA LEU A 117 -7.88 12.85 6.09
C LEU A 117 -7.16 11.52 5.83
N ASP A 118 -5.98 11.34 6.41
CA ASP A 118 -5.21 10.11 6.28
C ASP A 118 -5.97 8.90 6.85
N ARG A 119 -6.58 9.03 8.02
CA ARG A 119 -7.38 7.95 8.64
C ARG A 119 -8.60 7.58 7.80
N ARG A 120 -9.31 8.56 7.23
CA ARG A 120 -10.44 8.31 6.33
C ARG A 120 -10.00 7.55 5.08
N LYS A 121 -8.88 7.95 4.49
CA LYS A 121 -8.29 7.25 3.34
C LYS A 121 -7.88 5.82 3.70
N ALA A 122 -7.19 5.64 4.83
CA ALA A 122 -6.79 4.32 5.32
C ALA A 122 -8.00 3.40 5.54
N LEU A 123 -9.06 3.89 6.19
CA LEU A 123 -10.27 3.12 6.41
C LEU A 123 -10.91 2.69 5.10
N ARG A 124 -11.01 3.60 4.13
CA ARG A 124 -11.53 3.28 2.81
C ARG A 124 -10.72 2.18 2.13
N MET A 125 -9.40 2.26 2.15
CA MET A 125 -8.51 1.25 1.58
C MET A 125 -8.67 -0.12 2.27
N HIS A 126 -8.87 -0.15 3.59
CA HIS A 126 -9.18 -1.39 4.31
C HIS A 126 -10.50 -2.00 3.86
N LEU A 127 -11.55 -1.20 3.70
CA LEU A 127 -12.86 -1.67 3.23
C LEU A 127 -12.77 -2.19 1.78
N GLU A 128 -12.09 -1.48 0.90
CA GLU A 128 -11.87 -1.91 -0.49
C GLU A 128 -11.07 -3.22 -0.55
N ALA A 129 -10.00 -3.35 0.24
CA ALA A 129 -9.20 -4.58 0.30
C ALA A 129 -9.98 -5.75 0.89
N LEU A 130 -10.74 -5.52 1.96
CA LEU A 130 -11.54 -6.56 2.60
C LEU A 130 -12.66 -7.07 1.68
N SER A 131 -13.39 -6.17 1.04
CA SER A 131 -14.45 -6.54 0.10
C SER A 131 -13.90 -7.32 -1.10
N GLY A 132 -12.78 -6.89 -1.67
CA GLY A 132 -12.11 -7.59 -2.76
C GLY A 132 -11.60 -8.97 -2.35
N ALA A 133 -11.02 -9.09 -1.17
CA ALA A 133 -10.52 -10.37 -0.65
C ALA A 133 -11.64 -11.39 -0.37
N VAL A 134 -12.73 -10.94 0.24
CA VAL A 134 -13.90 -11.79 0.50
C VAL A 134 -14.53 -12.24 -0.81
N LEU A 135 -14.72 -11.32 -1.76
CA LEU A 135 -15.29 -11.65 -3.07
C LEU A 135 -14.43 -12.68 -3.79
N LEU A 136 -13.12 -12.51 -3.82
CA LEU A 136 -12.19 -13.43 -4.46
C LEU A 136 -12.19 -14.81 -3.78
N ALA A 137 -12.17 -14.85 -2.45
CA ALA A 137 -12.23 -16.10 -1.69
C ALA A 137 -13.56 -16.84 -1.91
N LEU A 138 -14.67 -16.11 -1.99
CA LEU A 138 -15.98 -16.72 -2.29
C LEU A 138 -16.04 -17.29 -3.71
N LEU A 139 -15.52 -16.56 -4.70
CA LEU A 139 -15.44 -17.05 -6.08
C LEU A 139 -14.64 -18.35 -6.16
N LEU A 140 -13.51 -18.43 -5.47
CA LEU A 140 -12.69 -19.64 -5.42
C LEU A 140 -13.36 -20.78 -4.62
N ALA A 141 -14.15 -20.47 -3.59
CA ALA A 141 -14.84 -21.48 -2.82
C ALA A 141 -16.04 -22.12 -3.57
N LEU A 142 -16.55 -21.44 -4.60
CA LEU A 142 -17.64 -21.94 -5.45
C LEU A 142 -17.17 -22.79 -6.64
N THR A 143 -15.87 -22.76 -6.95
CA THR A 143 -15.24 -23.59 -7.99
C THR A 143 -14.68 -24.89 -7.41
#